data_aa117e0d474eef6710c2bf1fa11f9b45
#
_entry.id   aa117e0d474eef6710c2bf1fa11f9b45
#
_cell.length_a   1.000
_cell.length_b   1.000
_cell.length_c   1.000
_cell.angle_alpha   90.00
_cell.angle_beta   90.00
_cell.angle_gamma   90.00
#
_symmetry.space_group_name_H-M   'P 1'
#
loop_
_entity.id
_entity.type
_entity.pdbx_description
1 polymer ?
#
loop_
_entity_poly.entity_id
_entity_poly.type
_entity_poly.pdbx_seq_one_letter_code
_entity_poly.pdbx_strand_id
1 'polypeptide(L)'
;MTSTDSAVSQAPAARRVSSWWRMLAVALMVVLLIGWAASASMVEQLKAQIVHLQAKLADQPQITQVAVLVDGQGLPAMLATFTAKDNKLQLQRLNEVKEGREDSMQVWVLGADGKPRSLGIIESKYKTLQIPVLPVDLQGATELAISAEDKGGVAAGAPPSLPWLFKGWLVQKAI
;
A
#
# COMPACT_ATOMS: atom_id res chain seq x y z
N MET A 1 -64.00 53.35 65.01
CA MET A 1 -62.62 53.74 64.82
C MET A 1 -61.93 52.52 64.25
N THR A 2 -61.90 52.42 62.93
CA THR A 2 -61.33 51.29 62.24
C THR A 2 -60.10 51.79 61.45
N SER A 3 -58.95 51.39 61.91
CA SER A 3 -57.67 51.68 61.21
C SER A 3 -57.42 50.68 60.12
N THR A 4 -57.47 51.09 58.93
CA THR A 4 -57.13 50.28 57.72
C THR A 4 -55.62 50.31 57.54
N ASP A 5 -54.98 49.18 57.82
CA ASP A 5 -53.56 49.01 57.62
C ASP A 5 -53.34 48.61 56.13
N SER A 6 -52.82 49.54 55.38
CA SER A 6 -52.51 49.34 53.97
C SER A 6 -51.12 48.68 53.81
N ALA A 7 -51.08 47.38 53.66
CA ALA A 7 -49.88 46.63 53.30
C ALA A 7 -49.37 47.05 51.92
N VAL A 8 -48.35 47.88 51.89
CA VAL A 8 -47.62 48.24 50.66
C VAL A 8 -46.75 47.03 50.28
N SER A 9 -47.19 46.30 49.25
CA SER A 9 -46.40 45.25 48.56
C SER A 9 -45.20 45.90 47.91
N GLN A 10 -44.02 45.72 48.50
CA GLN A 10 -42.75 46.10 47.87
C GLN A 10 -42.41 45.09 46.77
N ALA A 11 -42.54 45.46 45.53
CA ALA A 11 -42.04 44.71 44.37
C ALA A 11 -40.50 44.55 44.49
N PRO A 12 -39.95 43.37 44.22
CA PRO A 12 -38.51 43.16 44.34
C PRO A 12 -37.77 44.04 43.33
N ALA A 13 -36.86 44.88 43.86
CA ALA A 13 -36.01 45.74 43.03
C ALA A 13 -35.19 44.89 42.07
N ALA A 14 -35.48 45.03 40.79
CA ALA A 14 -34.73 44.40 39.68
C ALA A 14 -33.23 44.82 39.83
N ARG A 15 -32.37 43.90 40.23
CA ARG A 15 -30.94 44.10 40.28
C ARG A 15 -30.48 44.47 38.88
N ARG A 16 -30.15 45.74 38.65
CA ARG A 16 -29.52 46.19 37.44
C ARG A 16 -28.11 45.56 37.38
N VAL A 17 -27.98 44.53 36.52
CA VAL A 17 -26.69 43.91 36.21
C VAL A 17 -25.81 45.02 35.64
N SER A 18 -24.65 45.27 36.28
CA SER A 18 -23.67 46.26 35.86
C SER A 18 -23.31 46.06 34.37
N SER A 19 -23.18 47.15 33.62
CA SER A 19 -22.82 47.14 32.21
C SER A 19 -21.52 46.34 31.93
N TRP A 20 -20.63 46.35 32.89
CA TRP A 20 -19.39 45.57 32.88
C TRP A 20 -19.63 44.06 32.76
N TRP A 21 -20.57 43.49 33.50
CA TRP A 21 -20.92 42.06 33.42
C TRP A 21 -21.51 41.67 32.08
N ARG A 22 -22.24 42.55 31.46
CA ARG A 22 -22.78 42.37 30.11
C ARG A 22 -21.65 42.30 29.06
N MET A 23 -20.68 43.23 29.13
CA MET A 23 -19.50 43.24 28.26
C MET A 23 -18.64 41.99 28.47
N LEU A 24 -18.44 41.56 29.75
CA LEU A 24 -17.70 40.35 30.06
C LEU A 24 -18.38 39.10 29.45
N ALA A 25 -19.71 38.99 29.63
CA ALA A 25 -20.48 37.87 29.07
C ALA A 25 -20.41 37.80 27.53
N VAL A 26 -20.50 38.95 26.86
CA VAL A 26 -20.37 39.02 25.41
C VAL A 26 -18.95 38.62 24.96
N ALA A 27 -17.91 39.12 25.64
CA ALA A 27 -16.52 38.78 25.35
C ALA A 27 -16.27 37.26 25.51
N LEU A 28 -16.80 36.67 26.59
CA LEU A 28 -16.67 35.24 26.84
C LEU A 28 -17.39 34.39 25.77
N MET A 29 -18.60 34.84 25.36
CA MET A 29 -19.33 34.19 24.27
C MET A 29 -18.57 34.23 22.94
N VAL A 30 -17.94 35.35 22.62
CA VAL A 30 -17.12 35.48 21.40
C VAL A 30 -15.93 34.54 21.45
N VAL A 31 -15.23 34.45 22.59
CA VAL A 31 -14.09 33.53 22.78
C VAL A 31 -14.54 32.07 22.63
N LEU A 32 -15.67 31.70 23.20
CA LEU A 32 -16.25 30.35 23.06
C LEU A 32 -16.58 30.02 21.61
N LEU A 33 -17.19 30.97 20.87
CA LEU A 33 -17.53 30.78 19.46
C LEU A 33 -16.26 30.61 18.60
N ILE A 34 -15.23 31.41 18.85
CA ILE A 34 -13.93 31.29 18.16
C ILE A 34 -13.27 29.93 18.47
N GLY A 35 -13.28 29.54 19.75
CA GLY A 35 -12.73 28.24 20.18
C GLY A 35 -13.46 27.06 19.54
N TRP A 36 -14.79 27.14 19.46
CA TRP A 36 -15.62 26.13 18.83
C TRP A 36 -15.36 26.05 17.31
N ALA A 37 -15.30 27.20 16.63
CA ALA A 37 -14.99 27.26 15.20
C ALA A 37 -13.59 26.73 14.88
N ALA A 38 -12.59 27.06 15.70
CA ALA A 38 -11.23 26.55 15.57
C ALA A 38 -11.18 25.02 15.77
N SER A 39 -11.88 24.50 16.78
CA SER A 39 -11.96 23.06 17.02
C SER A 39 -12.63 22.31 15.89
N ALA A 40 -13.73 22.83 15.35
CA ALA A 40 -14.42 22.25 14.19
C ALA A 40 -13.51 22.20 12.96
N SER A 41 -12.80 23.30 12.68
CA SER A 41 -11.84 23.38 11.57
C SER A 41 -10.70 22.34 11.72
N MET A 42 -10.19 22.16 12.94
CA MET A 42 -9.11 21.20 13.21
C MET A 42 -9.55 19.75 13.01
N VAL A 43 -10.77 19.40 13.41
CA VAL A 43 -11.36 18.08 13.19
C VAL A 43 -11.54 17.78 11.69
N GLU A 44 -12.01 18.76 10.92
CA GLU A 44 -12.16 18.61 9.47
C GLU A 44 -10.81 18.40 8.78
N GLN A 45 -9.77 19.14 9.17
CA GLN A 45 -8.41 18.98 8.63
C GLN A 45 -7.84 17.59 8.96
N LEU A 46 -8.03 17.10 10.17
CA LEU A 46 -7.58 15.76 10.57
C LEU A 46 -8.30 14.66 9.78
N LYS A 47 -9.61 14.78 9.59
CA LYS A 47 -10.38 13.85 8.76
C LYS A 47 -9.87 13.84 7.31
N ALA A 48 -9.63 15.01 6.72
CA ALA A 48 -9.10 15.12 5.37
C ALA A 48 -7.71 14.45 5.24
N GLN A 49 -6.84 14.60 6.25
CA GLN A 49 -5.54 13.94 6.28
C GLN A 49 -5.66 12.42 6.39
N ILE A 50 -6.56 11.90 7.23
CA ILE A 50 -6.81 10.46 7.36
C ILE A 50 -7.29 9.89 6.04
N VAL A 51 -8.28 10.51 5.39
CA VAL A 51 -8.80 10.07 4.09
C VAL A 51 -7.70 10.08 3.02
N HIS A 52 -6.86 11.13 3.01
CA HIS A 52 -5.75 11.22 2.06
C HIS A 52 -4.69 10.13 2.29
N LEU A 53 -4.34 9.85 3.55
CA LEU A 53 -3.40 8.79 3.90
C LEU A 53 -3.97 7.40 3.59
N GLN A 54 -5.25 7.17 3.85
CA GLN A 54 -5.92 5.91 3.50
C GLN A 54 -5.96 5.71 1.98
N ALA A 55 -6.25 6.76 1.22
CA ALA A 55 -6.22 6.70 -0.24
C ALA A 55 -4.81 6.37 -0.76
N LYS A 56 -3.76 6.98 -0.19
CA LYS A 56 -2.37 6.65 -0.52
C LYS A 56 -2.00 5.22 -0.19
N LEU A 57 -2.43 4.70 0.96
CA LEU A 57 -2.18 3.30 1.34
C LEU A 57 -2.90 2.32 0.43
N ALA A 58 -4.14 2.61 0.04
CA ALA A 58 -4.90 1.79 -0.91
C ALA A 58 -4.30 1.84 -2.33
N ASP A 59 -3.60 2.92 -2.66
CA ASP A 59 -2.96 3.10 -3.96
C ASP A 59 -1.53 2.51 -4.03
N GLN A 60 -0.95 2.12 -2.89
CA GLN A 60 0.37 1.48 -2.89
C GLN A 60 0.30 0.09 -3.54
N PRO A 61 1.27 -0.24 -4.42
CA PRO A 61 1.37 -1.56 -5.01
C PRO A 61 1.58 -2.60 -3.91
N GLN A 62 0.60 -3.48 -3.74
CA GLN A 62 0.71 -4.57 -2.77
C GLN A 62 1.36 -5.78 -3.43
N ILE A 63 2.49 -6.20 -2.88
CA ILE A 63 3.13 -7.46 -3.25
C ILE A 63 2.20 -8.60 -2.82
N THR A 64 1.74 -9.38 -3.79
CA THR A 64 0.82 -10.50 -3.56
C THR A 64 1.53 -11.86 -3.53
N GLN A 65 2.62 -11.99 -4.28
CA GLN A 65 3.42 -13.21 -4.31
C GLN A 65 4.91 -12.88 -4.27
N VAL A 66 5.68 -13.77 -3.65
CA VAL A 66 7.14 -13.63 -3.48
C VAL A 66 7.80 -14.98 -3.72
N ALA A 67 8.96 -14.97 -4.38
CA ALA A 67 9.82 -16.14 -4.49
C ALA A 67 11.29 -15.73 -4.30
N VAL A 68 12.04 -16.53 -3.55
CA VAL A 68 13.49 -16.45 -3.50
C VAL A 68 14.03 -17.56 -4.38
N LEU A 69 14.69 -17.18 -5.46
CA LEU A 69 15.27 -18.11 -6.41
C LEU A 69 16.71 -18.41 -5.97
N VAL A 70 17.02 -19.67 -5.84
CA VAL A 70 18.33 -20.16 -5.45
C VAL A 70 19.06 -20.76 -6.65
N ASP A 71 20.38 -20.73 -6.61
CA ASP A 71 21.25 -21.37 -7.60
C ASP A 71 21.40 -22.88 -7.34
N GLY A 72 22.21 -23.55 -8.17
CA GLY A 72 22.49 -24.98 -8.02
C GLY A 72 23.22 -25.38 -6.74
N GLN A 73 23.72 -24.42 -5.96
CA GLN A 73 24.35 -24.62 -4.66
C GLN A 73 23.38 -24.28 -3.50
N GLY A 74 22.16 -23.87 -3.79
CA GLY A 74 21.16 -23.46 -2.80
C GLY A 74 21.37 -22.04 -2.25
N LEU A 75 22.22 -21.23 -2.88
CA LEU A 75 22.44 -19.84 -2.48
C LEU A 75 21.40 -18.91 -3.12
N PRO A 76 20.86 -17.95 -2.35
CA PRO A 76 19.92 -16.98 -2.90
C PRO A 76 20.56 -16.15 -4.03
N ALA A 77 20.00 -16.21 -5.23
CA ALA A 77 20.49 -15.51 -6.40
C ALA A 77 19.57 -14.36 -6.84
N MET A 78 18.26 -14.58 -6.78
CA MET A 78 17.25 -13.57 -7.16
C MET A 78 16.07 -13.55 -6.21
N LEU A 79 15.51 -12.35 -6.03
CA LEU A 79 14.22 -12.14 -5.38
C LEU A 79 13.19 -11.77 -6.45
N ALA A 80 12.12 -12.55 -6.54
CA ALA A 80 10.98 -12.26 -7.38
C ALA A 80 9.81 -11.76 -6.53
N THR A 81 9.20 -10.66 -6.94
CA THR A 81 8.02 -10.10 -6.29
C THR A 81 6.95 -9.79 -7.33
N PHE A 82 5.74 -10.25 -7.12
CA PHE A 82 4.63 -9.98 -8.01
C PHE A 82 3.63 -9.02 -7.37
N THR A 83 3.26 -8.01 -8.13
CA THR A 83 2.26 -7.02 -7.76
C THR A 83 1.07 -7.14 -8.68
N ALA A 84 -0.04 -7.65 -8.17
CA ALA A 84 -1.25 -7.90 -8.97
C ALA A 84 -1.86 -6.61 -9.54
N LYS A 85 -1.80 -5.50 -8.78
CA LYS A 85 -2.33 -4.20 -9.20
C LYS A 85 -1.65 -3.67 -10.47
N ASP A 86 -0.34 -3.83 -10.55
CA ASP A 86 0.46 -3.29 -11.66
C ASP A 86 0.69 -4.32 -12.77
N ASN A 87 0.26 -5.57 -12.59
CA ASN A 87 0.53 -6.70 -13.48
C ASN A 87 2.03 -6.84 -13.79
N LYS A 88 2.86 -6.71 -12.74
CA LYS A 88 4.32 -6.74 -12.89
C LYS A 88 4.96 -7.77 -11.98
N LEU A 89 5.80 -8.59 -12.58
CA LEU A 89 6.78 -9.42 -11.89
C LEU A 89 8.10 -8.66 -11.86
N GLN A 90 8.55 -8.29 -10.68
CA GLN A 90 9.84 -7.65 -10.46
C GLN A 90 10.84 -8.71 -10.02
N LEU A 91 11.99 -8.75 -10.70
CA LEU A 91 13.11 -9.62 -10.41
C LEU A 91 14.29 -8.75 -9.94
N GLN A 92 14.77 -8.99 -8.74
CA GLN A 92 15.91 -8.29 -8.17
C GLN A 92 17.07 -9.27 -7.99
N ARG A 93 18.23 -8.98 -8.58
CA ARG A 93 19.46 -9.75 -8.39
C ARG A 93 20.01 -9.49 -7.00
N LEU A 94 20.24 -10.55 -6.24
CA LEU A 94 20.83 -10.51 -4.91
C LEU A 94 22.36 -10.63 -4.95
N ASN A 95 22.87 -11.39 -5.93
CA ASN A 95 24.29 -11.61 -6.14
C ASN A 95 24.69 -11.26 -7.57
N GLU A 96 26.00 -11.15 -7.82
CA GLU A 96 26.52 -11.02 -9.17
C GLU A 96 26.34 -12.37 -9.91
N VAL A 97 25.47 -12.35 -10.91
CA VAL A 97 25.26 -13.52 -11.80
C VAL A 97 26.18 -13.37 -12.99
N LYS A 98 27.06 -14.34 -13.20
CA LYS A 98 27.90 -14.41 -14.40
C LYS A 98 27.04 -14.93 -15.56
N GLU A 99 26.59 -14.03 -16.41
CA GLU A 99 25.88 -14.36 -17.65
C GLU A 99 26.89 -14.47 -18.79
N GLY A 100 26.67 -15.42 -19.70
CA GLY A 100 27.34 -15.47 -20.99
C GLY A 100 27.00 -14.22 -21.83
N ARG A 101 27.81 -13.92 -22.82
CA ARG A 101 27.60 -12.73 -23.67
C ARG A 101 26.40 -12.88 -24.63
N GLU A 102 26.02 -14.09 -24.97
CA GLU A 102 25.00 -14.41 -25.96
C GLU A 102 23.79 -15.12 -25.37
N ASP A 103 23.78 -15.38 -24.08
CA ASP A 103 22.70 -16.08 -23.43
C ASP A 103 21.57 -15.09 -23.08
N SER A 104 20.33 -15.53 -23.29
CA SER A 104 19.14 -14.85 -22.80
C SER A 104 18.62 -15.60 -21.57
N MET A 105 18.25 -14.89 -20.52
CA MET A 105 17.56 -15.51 -19.41
C MET A 105 16.06 -15.51 -19.67
N GLN A 106 15.42 -16.67 -19.56
CA GLN A 106 13.99 -16.82 -19.69
C GLN A 106 13.36 -17.19 -18.35
N VAL A 107 12.26 -16.53 -18.04
CA VAL A 107 11.52 -16.72 -16.76
C VAL A 107 10.36 -17.66 -17.01
N TRP A 108 10.18 -18.59 -16.10
CA TRP A 108 9.20 -19.64 -16.17
C TRP A 108 8.42 -19.77 -14.88
N VAL A 109 7.16 -20.18 -14.97
CA VAL A 109 6.41 -20.75 -13.86
C VAL A 109 6.24 -22.24 -14.06
N LEU A 110 6.30 -22.97 -12.97
CA LEU A 110 5.98 -24.39 -12.93
C LEU A 110 4.69 -24.56 -12.12
N GLY A 111 3.74 -25.27 -12.70
CA GLY A 111 2.53 -25.68 -12.01
C GLY A 111 2.76 -26.92 -11.14
N ALA A 112 1.72 -27.36 -10.45
CA ALA A 112 1.74 -28.62 -9.67
C ALA A 112 2.02 -29.86 -10.53
N ASP A 113 1.75 -29.77 -11.84
CA ASP A 113 2.06 -30.80 -12.84
C ASP A 113 3.52 -30.78 -13.30
N GLY A 114 4.33 -29.88 -12.80
CA GLY A 114 5.75 -29.69 -13.16
C GLY A 114 5.97 -29.13 -14.56
N LYS A 115 4.92 -28.78 -15.32
CA LYS A 115 5.07 -28.25 -16.68
C LYS A 115 5.48 -26.80 -16.65
N PRO A 116 6.57 -26.44 -17.35
CA PRO A 116 7.01 -25.06 -17.44
C PRO A 116 6.14 -24.24 -18.41
N ARG A 117 5.79 -23.02 -18.00
CA ARG A 117 5.17 -22.00 -18.86
C ARG A 117 6.05 -20.76 -18.84
N SER A 118 6.42 -20.26 -20.02
CA SER A 118 7.23 -19.05 -20.14
C SER A 118 6.42 -17.82 -19.74
N LEU A 119 7.02 -16.96 -18.91
CA LEU A 119 6.51 -15.63 -18.56
C LEU A 119 7.17 -14.53 -19.41
N GLY A 120 8.34 -14.79 -19.95
CA GLY A 120 9.06 -13.82 -20.77
C GLY A 120 10.58 -13.95 -20.67
N ILE A 121 11.26 -13.13 -21.44
CA ILE A 121 12.71 -13.11 -21.56
C ILE A 121 13.26 -11.90 -20.81
N ILE A 122 14.37 -12.08 -20.13
CA ILE A 122 15.13 -11.01 -19.49
C ILE A 122 16.16 -10.51 -20.51
N GLU A 123 15.90 -9.36 -21.10
CA GLU A 123 16.80 -8.73 -22.08
C GLU A 123 17.83 -7.80 -21.44
N SER A 124 17.69 -7.51 -20.17
CA SER A 124 18.46 -6.47 -19.49
C SER A 124 19.35 -7.04 -18.41
N LYS A 125 20.58 -6.51 -18.31
CA LYS A 125 21.56 -6.83 -17.26
C LYS A 125 21.46 -5.94 -16.02
N TYR A 126 20.38 -5.16 -15.88
CA TYR A 126 20.18 -4.32 -14.72
C TYR A 126 19.94 -5.15 -13.44
N LYS A 127 20.25 -4.53 -12.30
CA LYS A 127 20.06 -5.15 -10.99
C LYS A 127 18.60 -5.47 -10.69
N THR A 128 17.70 -4.66 -11.21
CA THR A 128 16.23 -4.83 -11.05
C THR A 128 15.59 -4.86 -12.43
N LEU A 129 14.79 -5.86 -12.68
CA LEU A 129 14.12 -6.15 -13.93
C LEU A 129 12.62 -6.22 -13.68
N GLN A 130 11.82 -5.84 -14.66
CA GLN A 130 10.36 -5.93 -14.59
C GLN A 130 9.84 -6.59 -15.85
N ILE A 131 8.98 -7.59 -15.67
CA ILE A 131 8.30 -8.31 -16.74
C ILE A 131 6.79 -8.12 -16.55
N PRO A 132 6.04 -7.75 -17.59
CA PRO A 132 4.58 -7.73 -17.52
C PRO A 132 4.06 -9.17 -17.36
N VAL A 133 3.30 -9.44 -16.31
CA VAL A 133 2.75 -10.75 -16.01
C VAL A 133 1.33 -10.55 -15.50
N LEU A 134 0.37 -11.26 -16.05
CA LEU A 134 -1.01 -11.21 -15.58
C LEU A 134 -1.21 -12.16 -14.38
N PRO A 135 -2.14 -11.87 -13.47
CA PRO A 135 -2.46 -12.77 -12.36
C PRO A 135 -2.84 -14.20 -12.82
N VAL A 136 -3.46 -14.32 -13.99
CA VAL A 136 -3.82 -15.61 -14.58
C VAL A 136 -2.60 -16.46 -14.95
N ASP A 137 -1.49 -15.82 -15.31
CA ASP A 137 -0.25 -16.52 -15.69
C ASP A 137 0.41 -17.17 -14.48
N LEU A 138 0.15 -16.65 -13.27
CA LEU A 138 0.65 -17.20 -12.02
C LEU A 138 -0.36 -18.13 -11.33
N GLN A 139 -1.55 -18.31 -11.91
CA GLN A 139 -2.57 -19.19 -11.33
C GLN A 139 -2.13 -20.65 -11.37
N GLY A 140 -2.17 -21.31 -10.22
CA GLY A 140 -1.72 -22.70 -10.08
C GLY A 140 -0.18 -22.87 -10.14
N ALA A 141 0.57 -21.77 -10.19
CA ALA A 141 2.03 -21.80 -10.12
C ALA A 141 2.49 -22.16 -8.70
N THR A 142 3.41 -23.11 -8.61
CA THR A 142 4.04 -23.52 -7.34
C THR A 142 5.47 -23.01 -7.24
N GLU A 143 6.15 -22.86 -8.37
CA GLU A 143 7.53 -22.47 -8.42
C GLU A 143 7.78 -21.47 -9.56
N LEU A 144 8.79 -20.60 -9.36
CA LEU A 144 9.42 -19.81 -10.39
C LEU A 144 10.80 -20.40 -10.71
N ALA A 145 11.15 -20.39 -12.00
CA ALA A 145 12.46 -20.84 -12.45
C ALA A 145 13.00 -19.90 -13.53
N ILE A 146 14.31 -19.88 -13.69
CA ILE A 146 15.01 -19.15 -14.73
C ILE A 146 15.98 -20.11 -15.40
N SER A 147 15.93 -20.15 -16.75
CA SER A 147 16.91 -20.87 -17.57
C SER A 147 17.80 -19.89 -18.33
N ALA A 148 19.01 -20.32 -18.66
CA ALA A 148 19.80 -19.68 -19.71
C ALA A 148 19.35 -20.29 -21.04
N GLU A 149 19.06 -19.45 -22.01
CA GLU A 149 18.63 -19.87 -23.34
C GLU A 149 19.48 -19.16 -24.39
N ASP A 150 19.49 -19.68 -25.59
CA ASP A 150 20.11 -18.98 -26.73
C ASP A 150 19.46 -17.61 -26.93
N LYS A 151 20.17 -16.71 -27.58
CA LYS A 151 19.69 -15.33 -27.80
C LYS A 151 18.30 -15.31 -28.42
N GLY A 152 17.36 -14.69 -27.69
CA GLY A 152 15.95 -14.63 -28.08
C GLY A 152 15.08 -15.67 -27.38
N GLY A 153 15.66 -16.54 -26.55
CA GLY A 153 14.93 -17.55 -25.78
C GLY A 153 14.30 -18.64 -26.62
N VAL A 154 13.48 -19.47 -26.02
CA VAL A 154 12.68 -20.50 -26.72
C VAL A 154 11.28 -20.02 -27.07
N ALA A 155 10.72 -20.58 -28.13
CA ALA A 155 9.37 -20.24 -28.59
C ALA A 155 8.31 -20.50 -27.52
N ALA A 156 7.23 -19.72 -27.57
CA ALA A 156 6.09 -19.92 -26.67
C ALA A 156 5.54 -21.34 -26.75
N GLY A 157 5.38 -21.98 -25.58
CA GLY A 157 4.90 -23.37 -25.49
C GLY A 157 5.96 -24.47 -25.62
N ALA A 158 7.20 -24.13 -26.01
CA ALA A 158 8.32 -25.06 -25.95
C ALA A 158 8.89 -25.14 -24.51
N PRO A 159 9.39 -26.30 -24.08
CA PRO A 159 10.11 -26.41 -22.81
C PRO A 159 11.48 -25.69 -22.89
N PRO A 160 12.09 -25.39 -21.73
CA PRO A 160 13.45 -24.83 -21.72
C PRO A 160 14.43 -25.80 -22.37
N SER A 161 15.37 -25.23 -23.12
CA SER A 161 16.38 -26.01 -23.84
C SER A 161 17.61 -26.33 -22.96
N LEU A 162 17.86 -25.51 -21.94
CA LEU A 162 18.97 -25.62 -21.04
C LEU A 162 18.51 -25.84 -19.59
N PRO A 163 19.41 -26.33 -18.71
CA PRO A 163 19.10 -26.53 -17.31
C PRO A 163 18.69 -25.24 -16.60
N TRP A 164 17.95 -25.39 -15.50
CA TRP A 164 17.60 -24.27 -14.63
C TRP A 164 18.83 -23.62 -14.01
N LEU A 165 18.98 -22.32 -14.19
CA LEU A 165 19.97 -21.52 -13.47
C LEU A 165 19.53 -21.25 -12.04
N PHE A 166 18.27 -20.87 -11.88
CA PHE A 166 17.70 -20.52 -10.60
C PHE A 166 16.29 -21.09 -10.49
N LYS A 167 15.91 -21.48 -9.28
CA LYS A 167 14.60 -22.04 -9.00
C LYS A 167 14.16 -21.68 -7.57
N GLY A 168 12.88 -21.43 -7.37
CA GLY A 168 12.36 -21.11 -6.05
C GLY A 168 10.87 -21.24 -5.93
N TRP A 169 10.40 -21.55 -4.72
CA TRP A 169 8.98 -21.66 -4.43
C TRP A 169 8.28 -20.31 -4.47
N LEU A 170 7.12 -20.27 -5.10
CA LEU A 170 6.27 -19.12 -5.16
C LEU A 170 5.34 -19.13 -3.94
N VAL A 171 5.53 -18.16 -3.05
CA VAL A 171 4.75 -18.02 -1.82
C VAL A 171 3.74 -16.89 -2.00
N GLN A 172 2.48 -17.21 -1.78
CA GLN A 172 1.43 -16.20 -1.76
C GLN A 172 1.41 -15.54 -0.38
N LYS A 173 1.41 -14.22 -0.34
CA LYS A 173 1.23 -13.47 0.89
C LYS A 173 -0.18 -13.69 1.40
N ALA A 174 -0.33 -14.12 2.65
CA ALA A 174 -1.63 -14.12 3.33
C ALA A 174 -2.08 -12.65 3.48
N ILE A 175 -3.27 -12.35 3.01
CA ILE A 175 -3.90 -11.02 3.11
C ILE A 175 -4.79 -10.99 4.35
#